data_b7b1a116e1818f777fcdcecb74e0dcbd
#
_entry.id   b7b1a116e1818f777fcdcecb74e0dcbd
#
_cell.length_a   1.000
_cell.length_b   1.000
_cell.length_c   1.000
_cell.angle_alpha   90.00
_cell.angle_beta   90.00
_cell.angle_gamma   90.00
#
_symmetry.space_group_name_H-M   'P 1'
#
loop_
_entity.id
_entity.type
_entity.pdbx_description
1 polymer ?
#
loop_
_entity_poly.entity_id
_entity_poly.type
_entity_poly.pdbx_seq_one_letter_code
_entity_poly.pdbx_strand_id
1 'polypeptide(L)'
;MSGDEDDVDLAALREQTSQGDRLDEAGSAEKKQAFVDDIVSELEAIDGGEQQKTVSVWDGNLAAFIRALEDNPDRMEDVGHALQQRLDVDVGEADRSDILRLALRLGFQEAAPDEFDAVRKAVGKQATKGL
;
A
#
# COMPACT_ATOMS: atom_id res chain seq x y z
N MET A 1 42.82 -4.68 -32.64
CA MET A 1 42.16 -3.42 -32.97
C MET A 1 40.78 -3.26 -32.36
N SER A 2 39.95 -4.27 -32.48
CA SER A 2 38.60 -4.21 -31.91
C SER A 2 38.59 -4.25 -30.39
N GLY A 3 39.63 -4.77 -29.72
CA GLY A 3 39.68 -4.86 -28.27
C GLY A 3 39.69 -3.51 -27.54
N ASP A 4 40.45 -2.55 -28.08
CA ASP A 4 40.51 -1.20 -27.48
C ASP A 4 39.22 -0.42 -27.68
N GLU A 5 38.56 -0.60 -28.81
CA GLU A 5 37.26 0.01 -29.09
C GLU A 5 36.15 -0.59 -28.19
N ASP A 6 36.21 -1.92 -28.03
CA ASP A 6 35.26 -2.61 -27.16
C ASP A 6 35.42 -2.19 -25.69
N ASP A 7 36.66 -2.00 -25.22
CA ASP A 7 36.91 -1.52 -23.85
C ASP A 7 36.41 -0.09 -23.61
N VAL A 8 36.58 0.79 -24.62
CA VAL A 8 36.07 2.17 -24.55
C VAL A 8 34.54 2.18 -24.55
N ASP A 9 33.91 1.36 -25.38
CA ASP A 9 32.47 1.26 -25.46
C ASP A 9 31.89 0.71 -24.14
N LEU A 10 32.55 -0.27 -23.53
CA LEU A 10 32.13 -0.82 -22.24
C LEU A 10 32.22 0.21 -21.11
N ALA A 11 33.29 1.03 -21.09
CA ALA A 11 33.43 2.08 -20.10
C ALA A 11 32.34 3.15 -20.26
N ALA A 12 32.05 3.54 -21.50
CA ALA A 12 30.97 4.49 -21.79
C ALA A 12 29.61 3.95 -21.40
N LEU A 13 29.35 2.66 -21.65
CA LEU A 13 28.11 2.00 -21.25
C LEU A 13 27.96 1.95 -19.73
N ARG A 14 29.04 1.70 -19.01
CA ARG A 14 29.01 1.69 -17.53
C ARG A 14 28.70 3.06 -16.97
N GLU A 15 29.27 4.11 -17.53
CA GLU A 15 28.97 5.49 -17.13
C GLU A 15 27.53 5.84 -17.41
N GLN A 16 27.01 5.48 -18.58
CA GLN A 16 25.61 5.69 -18.95
C GLN A 16 24.67 4.94 -18.02
N THR A 17 24.98 3.68 -17.70
CA THR A 17 24.21 2.88 -16.78
C THR A 17 24.18 3.49 -15.38
N SER A 18 25.35 3.96 -14.90
CA SER A 18 25.45 4.60 -13.59
C SER A 18 24.66 5.89 -13.52
N GLN A 19 24.68 6.70 -14.57
CA GLN A 19 23.87 7.93 -14.67
C GLN A 19 22.38 7.58 -14.76
N GLY A 20 22.03 6.54 -15.52
CA GLY A 20 20.66 6.06 -15.64
C GLY A 20 20.12 5.59 -14.30
N ASP A 21 20.90 4.88 -13.50
CA ASP A 21 20.52 4.43 -12.17
C ASP A 21 20.21 5.61 -11.24
N ARG A 22 21.03 6.65 -11.26
CA ARG A 22 20.80 7.85 -10.45
C ARG A 22 19.54 8.59 -10.88
N LEU A 23 19.31 8.70 -12.19
CA LEU A 23 18.11 9.33 -12.73
C LEU A 23 16.86 8.50 -12.39
N ASP A 24 16.97 7.17 -12.44
CA ASP A 24 15.89 6.27 -12.08
C ASP A 24 15.56 6.37 -10.60
N GLU A 25 16.56 6.50 -9.72
CA GLU A 25 16.35 6.69 -8.29
C GLU A 25 15.68 8.02 -8.00
N ALA A 26 16.10 9.10 -8.63
CA ALA A 26 15.50 10.42 -8.48
C ALA A 26 14.06 10.42 -9.02
N GLY A 27 13.83 9.83 -10.19
CA GLY A 27 12.50 9.69 -10.77
C GLY A 27 11.58 8.82 -9.90
N SER A 28 12.14 7.76 -9.31
CA SER A 28 11.40 6.89 -8.40
C SER A 28 10.98 7.62 -7.13
N ALA A 29 11.87 8.45 -6.55
CA ALA A 29 11.58 9.23 -5.37
C ALA A 29 10.50 10.28 -5.66
N GLU A 30 10.57 10.94 -6.82
CA GLU A 30 9.56 11.89 -7.25
C GLU A 30 8.21 11.23 -7.46
N LYS A 31 8.19 10.03 -8.05
CA LYS A 31 6.95 9.26 -8.26
C LYS A 31 6.34 8.83 -6.94
N LYS A 32 7.16 8.41 -5.97
CA LYS A 32 6.70 8.05 -4.63
C LYS A 32 6.08 9.26 -3.93
N GLN A 33 6.73 10.40 -4.02
CA GLN A 33 6.21 11.64 -3.43
C GLN A 33 4.91 12.07 -4.10
N ALA A 34 4.83 11.96 -5.42
CA ALA A 34 3.61 12.27 -6.17
C ALA A 34 2.46 11.35 -5.75
N PHE A 35 2.74 10.08 -5.52
CA PHE A 35 1.74 9.13 -5.05
C PHE A 35 1.24 9.48 -3.64
N VAL A 36 2.15 9.84 -2.74
CA VAL A 36 1.78 10.32 -1.40
C VAL A 36 0.87 11.54 -1.50
N ASP A 37 1.22 12.49 -2.37
CA ASP A 37 0.44 13.70 -2.57
C ASP A 37 -0.96 13.40 -3.14
N ASP A 38 -1.05 12.42 -4.04
CA ASP A 38 -2.33 11.94 -4.57
C ASP A 38 -3.22 11.39 -3.45
N ILE A 39 -2.63 10.61 -2.54
CA ILE A 39 -3.38 10.06 -1.40
C ILE A 39 -3.83 11.19 -0.47
N VAL A 40 -2.97 12.17 -0.21
CA VAL A 40 -3.34 13.35 0.60
C VAL A 40 -4.55 14.05 -0.01
N SER A 41 -4.54 14.26 -1.34
CA SER A 41 -5.67 14.89 -2.04
C SER A 41 -6.95 14.10 -1.87
N GLU A 42 -6.88 12.78 -1.97
CA GLU A 42 -8.04 11.91 -1.79
C GLU A 42 -8.55 11.94 -0.34
N LEU A 43 -7.62 11.96 0.64
CA LEU A 43 -8.01 12.08 2.05
C LEU A 43 -8.72 13.40 2.32
N GLU A 44 -8.25 14.48 1.74
CA GLU A 44 -8.88 15.80 1.85
C GLU A 44 -10.29 15.80 1.25
N ALA A 45 -10.46 15.16 0.09
CA ALA A 45 -11.75 15.02 -0.57
C ALA A 45 -12.73 14.19 0.29
N ILE A 46 -12.26 13.15 0.95
CA ILE A 46 -13.07 12.34 1.86
C ILE A 46 -13.48 13.16 3.08
N ASP A 47 -12.53 13.88 3.70
CA ASP A 47 -12.81 14.72 4.86
C ASP A 47 -13.80 15.85 4.53
N GLY A 48 -13.71 16.38 3.32
CA GLY A 48 -14.60 17.44 2.85
C GLY A 48 -15.98 16.93 2.39
N GLY A 49 -16.21 15.65 2.40
CA GLY A 49 -17.48 15.04 1.99
C GLY A 49 -17.64 14.91 0.48
N GLU A 50 -16.61 15.19 -0.30
CA GLU A 50 -16.65 15.06 -1.77
C GLU A 50 -16.52 13.61 -2.23
N GLN A 51 -15.86 12.78 -1.42
CA GLN A 51 -15.66 11.35 -1.68
C GLN A 51 -16.10 10.53 -0.49
N GLN A 52 -16.52 9.30 -0.75
CA GLN A 52 -16.98 8.39 0.29
C GLN A 52 -15.81 7.60 0.90
N LYS A 53 -15.95 7.25 2.18
CA LYS A 53 -15.00 6.39 2.89
C LYS A 53 -15.15 4.92 2.53
N THR A 54 -16.28 4.55 1.94
CA THR A 54 -16.62 3.16 1.67
C THR A 54 -15.81 2.61 0.50
N VAL A 55 -15.26 1.43 0.70
CA VAL A 55 -14.60 0.65 -0.34
C VAL A 55 -15.48 -0.57 -0.62
N SER A 56 -15.90 -0.75 -1.86
CA SER A 56 -16.75 -1.86 -2.26
C SER A 56 -15.99 -2.88 -3.10
N VAL A 57 -16.25 -4.16 -2.83
CA VAL A 57 -15.64 -5.26 -3.56
C VAL A 57 -16.78 -6.17 -4.06
N TRP A 58 -16.74 -6.51 -5.34
CA TRP A 58 -17.73 -7.35 -5.97
C TRP A 58 -17.14 -8.74 -6.22
N ASP A 59 -17.37 -9.66 -5.27
CA ASP A 59 -16.80 -11.00 -5.32
C ASP A 59 -17.71 -11.97 -4.56
N GLY A 60 -18.38 -12.87 -5.31
CA GLY A 60 -19.32 -13.81 -4.72
C GLY A 60 -18.67 -14.82 -3.78
N ASN A 61 -17.46 -15.25 -4.07
CA ASN A 61 -16.75 -16.23 -3.24
C ASN A 61 -16.37 -15.61 -1.90
N LEU A 62 -15.85 -14.38 -1.92
CA LEU A 62 -15.52 -13.67 -0.70
C LEU A 62 -16.78 -13.34 0.11
N ALA A 63 -17.85 -12.96 -0.56
CA ALA A 63 -19.12 -12.67 0.12
C ALA A 63 -19.64 -13.94 0.84
N ALA A 64 -19.57 -15.10 0.20
CA ALA A 64 -19.96 -16.37 0.80
C ALA A 64 -19.09 -16.70 2.02
N PHE A 65 -17.78 -16.50 1.90
CA PHE A 65 -16.83 -16.73 2.99
C PHE A 65 -17.13 -15.84 4.20
N ILE A 66 -17.33 -14.55 3.97
CA ILE A 66 -17.63 -13.59 5.05
C ILE A 66 -18.94 -13.94 5.75
N ARG A 67 -19.98 -14.28 4.98
CA ARG A 67 -21.27 -14.67 5.56
C ARG A 67 -21.17 -15.96 6.36
N ALA A 68 -20.38 -16.91 5.88
CA ALA A 68 -20.12 -18.15 6.63
C ALA A 68 -19.38 -17.87 7.94
N LEU A 69 -18.43 -16.94 7.96
CA LEU A 69 -17.75 -16.53 9.18
C LEU A 69 -18.75 -15.91 10.18
N GLU A 70 -19.63 -15.06 9.69
CA GLU A 70 -20.66 -14.44 10.54
C GLU A 70 -21.59 -15.48 11.17
N ASP A 71 -21.87 -16.57 10.46
CA ASP A 71 -22.67 -17.67 10.97
C ASP A 71 -21.90 -18.61 11.91
N ASN A 72 -20.59 -18.46 12.00
CA ASN A 72 -19.70 -19.29 12.83
C ASN A 72 -18.83 -18.39 13.71
N PRO A 73 -19.38 -17.89 14.85
CA PRO A 73 -18.68 -16.89 15.67
C PRO A 73 -17.29 -17.31 16.14
N ASP A 74 -17.07 -18.59 16.45
CA ASP A 74 -15.76 -19.08 16.88
C ASP A 74 -14.72 -18.92 15.77
N ARG A 75 -15.10 -19.24 14.54
CA ARG A 75 -14.20 -19.09 13.38
C ARG A 75 -13.94 -17.63 13.06
N MET A 76 -14.96 -16.79 13.19
CA MET A 76 -14.82 -15.35 12.99
C MET A 76 -13.85 -14.75 14.02
N GLU A 77 -13.95 -15.17 15.27
CA GLU A 77 -13.02 -14.76 16.33
C GLU A 77 -11.59 -15.19 16.01
N ASP A 78 -11.39 -16.45 15.57
CA ASP A 78 -10.06 -16.96 15.21
C ASP A 78 -9.45 -16.16 14.06
N VAL A 79 -10.22 -15.87 13.02
CA VAL A 79 -9.76 -15.08 11.89
C VAL A 79 -9.43 -13.65 12.33
N GLY A 80 -10.30 -13.05 13.13
CA GLY A 80 -10.07 -11.71 13.66
C GLY A 80 -8.80 -11.61 14.49
N HIS A 81 -8.55 -12.58 15.36
CA HIS A 81 -7.32 -12.64 16.14
C HIS A 81 -6.08 -12.81 15.27
N ALA A 82 -6.15 -13.69 14.28
CA ALA A 82 -5.01 -13.93 13.36
C ALA A 82 -4.64 -12.67 12.59
N LEU A 83 -5.63 -11.94 12.09
CA LEU A 83 -5.41 -10.69 11.37
C LEU A 83 -4.79 -9.62 12.26
N GLN A 84 -5.31 -9.48 13.49
CA GLN A 84 -4.80 -8.50 14.44
C GLN A 84 -3.35 -8.82 14.85
N GLN A 85 -3.03 -10.08 15.07
CA GLN A 85 -1.66 -10.50 15.38
C GLN A 85 -0.70 -10.20 14.24
N ARG A 86 -1.09 -10.51 13.01
CA ARG A 86 -0.25 -10.28 11.84
C ARG A 86 0.01 -8.79 11.57
N LEU A 87 -0.94 -7.95 11.89
CA LEU A 87 -0.84 -6.50 11.72
C LEU A 87 -0.32 -5.77 12.96
N ASP A 88 -0.16 -6.48 14.07
CA ASP A 88 0.23 -5.91 15.36
C ASP A 88 -0.71 -4.78 15.79
N VAL A 89 -1.99 -5.04 15.71
CA VAL A 89 -3.05 -4.12 16.15
C VAL A 89 -4.02 -4.83 17.07
N ASP A 90 -4.74 -4.08 17.86
CA ASP A 90 -5.77 -4.61 18.76
C ASP A 90 -7.04 -3.78 18.59
N VAL A 91 -8.04 -4.38 17.95
CA VAL A 91 -9.37 -3.78 17.82
C VAL A 91 -10.40 -4.50 18.71
N GLY A 92 -9.93 -5.48 19.49
CA GLY A 92 -10.79 -6.30 20.34
C GLY A 92 -11.62 -7.27 19.52
N GLU A 93 -12.92 -7.33 19.80
CA GLU A 93 -13.83 -8.19 19.07
C GLU A 93 -14.09 -7.60 17.68
N ALA A 94 -13.62 -8.31 16.65
CA ALA A 94 -13.70 -7.83 15.27
C ALA A 94 -15.05 -8.17 14.65
N ASP A 95 -15.74 -7.16 14.13
CA ASP A 95 -16.97 -7.35 13.35
C ASP A 95 -16.64 -7.56 11.87
N ARG A 96 -17.67 -7.66 11.04
CA ARG A 96 -17.52 -7.83 9.59
C ARG A 96 -16.64 -6.74 8.97
N SER A 97 -16.88 -5.49 9.30
CA SER A 97 -16.11 -4.37 8.76
C SER A 97 -14.65 -4.43 9.21
N ASP A 98 -14.41 -4.80 10.45
CA ASP A 98 -13.05 -4.96 10.97
C ASP A 98 -12.31 -6.07 10.25
N ILE A 99 -12.95 -7.23 10.04
CA ILE A 99 -12.35 -8.36 9.32
C ILE A 99 -11.96 -7.94 7.89
N LEU A 100 -12.88 -7.29 7.18
CA LEU A 100 -12.61 -6.85 5.80
C LEU A 100 -11.50 -5.82 5.75
N ARG A 101 -11.54 -4.84 6.62
CA ARG A 101 -10.53 -3.79 6.68
C ARG A 101 -9.15 -4.33 7.01
N LEU A 102 -9.06 -5.20 8.02
CA LEU A 102 -7.79 -5.79 8.42
C LEU A 102 -7.24 -6.73 7.36
N ALA A 103 -8.09 -7.53 6.73
CA ALA A 103 -7.68 -8.44 5.65
C ALA A 103 -7.10 -7.68 4.46
N LEU A 104 -7.76 -6.60 4.04
CA LEU A 104 -7.27 -5.75 2.96
C LEU A 104 -5.95 -5.09 3.31
N ARG A 105 -5.83 -4.55 4.52
CA ARG A 105 -4.59 -3.93 4.98
C ARG A 105 -3.44 -4.92 5.03
N LEU A 106 -3.68 -6.12 5.56
CA LEU A 106 -2.67 -7.17 5.59
C LEU A 106 -2.23 -7.56 4.19
N GLY A 107 -3.18 -7.75 3.28
CA GLY A 107 -2.91 -8.10 1.90
C GLY A 107 -2.02 -7.06 1.21
N PHE A 108 -2.34 -5.79 1.35
CA PHE A 108 -1.53 -4.72 0.76
C PHE A 108 -0.18 -4.57 1.44
N GLN A 109 -0.11 -4.71 2.75
CA GLN A 109 1.16 -4.64 3.49
C GLN A 109 2.12 -5.75 3.06
N GLU A 110 1.62 -6.96 2.83
CA GLU A 110 2.43 -8.10 2.41
C GLU A 110 2.81 -8.04 0.92
N ALA A 111 1.88 -7.66 0.06
CA ALA A 111 2.07 -7.69 -1.39
C ALA A 111 2.65 -6.40 -1.95
N ALA A 112 2.36 -5.26 -1.34
CA ALA A 112 2.74 -3.94 -1.83
C ALA A 112 3.17 -3.02 -0.68
N PRO A 113 4.25 -3.40 0.05
CA PRO A 113 4.66 -2.64 1.24
C PRO A 113 5.05 -1.20 0.95
N ASP A 114 5.67 -0.93 -0.19
CA ASP A 114 6.10 0.42 -0.55
C ASP A 114 4.91 1.33 -0.81
N GLU A 115 3.94 0.84 -1.58
CA GLU A 115 2.72 1.60 -1.89
C GLU A 115 1.87 1.79 -0.64
N PHE A 116 1.79 0.76 0.21
CA PHE A 116 1.01 0.87 1.44
C PHE A 116 1.69 1.81 2.46
N ASP A 117 3.01 1.87 2.48
CA ASP A 117 3.74 2.83 3.31
C ASP A 117 3.43 4.28 2.92
N ALA A 118 3.13 4.52 1.65
CA ALA A 118 2.71 5.84 1.18
C ALA A 118 1.42 6.32 1.87
N VAL A 119 0.54 5.41 2.23
CA VAL A 119 -0.68 5.73 2.98
C VAL A 119 -0.33 6.31 4.35
N ARG A 120 0.63 5.70 5.06
CA ARG A 120 1.08 6.17 6.37
C ARG A 120 1.68 7.57 6.27
N LYS A 121 2.51 7.79 5.24
CA LYS A 121 3.11 9.10 4.99
C LYS A 121 2.05 10.15 4.68
N ALA A 122 1.06 9.80 3.88
CA ALA A 122 -0.05 10.69 3.52
C ALA A 122 -0.88 11.07 4.75
N VAL A 123 -1.21 10.09 5.60
CA VAL A 123 -1.95 10.33 6.83
C VAL A 123 -1.17 11.28 7.75
N GLY A 124 0.14 11.08 7.87
CA GLY A 124 1.00 11.96 8.64
C GLY A 124 1.03 13.39 8.11
N LYS A 125 1.11 13.55 6.79
CA LYS A 125 1.08 14.87 6.16
C LYS A 125 -0.25 15.59 6.37
N GLN A 126 -1.35 14.88 6.22
CA GLN A 126 -2.68 15.46 6.41
C GLN A 126 -2.88 15.91 7.86
N ALA A 127 -2.45 15.12 8.83
CA ALA A 127 -2.52 15.45 10.24
C ALA A 127 -1.71 16.71 10.56
N THR A 128 -0.53 16.85 9.95
CA THR A 128 0.32 18.04 10.11
C THR A 128 -0.33 19.28 9.51
N LYS A 129 -0.99 19.16 8.36
CA LYS A 129 -1.70 20.28 7.74
C LYS A 129 -2.83 20.81 8.60
N GLY A 130 -3.46 19.97 9.41
CA GLY A 130 -4.54 20.33 10.30
C GLY A 130 -4.09 21.12 11.52
N LEU A 131 -2.78 21.24 11.71
CA LEU A 131 -2.20 22.04 12.79
C LEU A 131 -1.87 23.45 12.31
#